data_dd13372905fa9a1abaf1acb20c00cbab
#
_entry.id   dd13372905fa9a1abaf1acb20c00cbab
#
_cell.length_a   1.000
_cell.length_b   1.000
_cell.length_c   1.000
_cell.angle_alpha   90.00
_cell.angle_beta   90.00
_cell.angle_gamma   90.00
#
_symmetry.space_group_name_H-M   'P 1'
#
loop_
_entity.id
_entity.type
_entity.pdbx_description
1 polymer ?
#
loop_
_entity_poly.entity_id
_entity_poly.type
_entity_poly.pdbx_seq_one_letter_code
_entity_poly.pdbx_strand_id
1 'polypeptide(L)'
;MPGRLSALLRWILPLVLLFGLIDPSLRAQEVTDATPAAEKSIDQKIDEFFKPATEAVNEIVFFKIYNGSEKNPDGSSKFSVPFILLWLGGGALFLTCFFRFVNLRAFKLALKAVRGKYSQDDDPGEITHFQALTSAVSGTVGLGNIAGVAIAINKGGPGAAFWMLILGLFGMTSKFAECTLGVKYRQIGHDGGVHGGPMLYLTRGLAERGFGPLGKTLAVLFAVLCVGGSFGGGNMFQINQAASQFVNVTGGADSFMDSNRWLFGLVVAVIVGLVIIGGIKRIAEVTSRLVPLMTILYVIGCLVVFFDHWDKIGETFGLIVTGAFNMNAVAGGVFGVMLIGIQRAAFSNEAGVGSAPIAHAAAKTRYPASEGVVALLEPFIDTVVICTMTALVVICTGDYLDTGKDGITITSDSFATVMPWFKYVLSAAVILFALSTLITWSYYGLQAWKFLFGKSNAADVTYKLLFCAVVIVGAAMAPGNVIDFSDAVLLAMCFPNLIGVYLLLPVVKRELALFKAFTKRVDDGESIEKADAHVRSSFPTDEPAA
;
A
#
# COMPACT_ATOMS: atom_id res chain seq x y z
N MET A 1 -3.28 -23.60 -24.22
CA MET A 1 -3.01 -22.33 -23.52
C MET A 1 -3.58 -21.04 -24.16
N PRO A 2 -4.20 -21.04 -25.34
CA PRO A 2 -4.75 -19.79 -25.94
C PRO A 2 -6.09 -19.33 -25.35
N GLY A 3 -6.85 -20.19 -24.68
CA GLY A 3 -8.21 -19.85 -24.23
C GLY A 3 -8.32 -18.97 -22.96
N ARG A 4 -7.23 -18.80 -22.20
CA ARG A 4 -7.27 -18.05 -20.92
C ARG A 4 -6.90 -16.57 -21.07
N LEU A 5 -6.12 -16.23 -22.10
CA LEU A 5 -5.82 -14.83 -22.43
C LEU A 5 -7.07 -14.11 -23.00
N SER A 6 -7.92 -14.86 -23.73
CA SER A 6 -9.19 -14.35 -24.26
C SER A 6 -10.21 -14.06 -23.15
N ALA A 7 -10.13 -14.72 -22.01
CA ALA A 7 -11.02 -14.45 -20.88
C ALA A 7 -10.64 -13.12 -20.18
N LEU A 8 -9.34 -12.82 -20.02
CA LEU A 8 -8.88 -11.56 -19.44
C LEU A 8 -9.18 -10.38 -20.37
N LEU A 9 -8.95 -10.53 -21.67
CA LEU A 9 -9.30 -9.53 -22.69
C LEU A 9 -10.81 -9.26 -22.77
N ARG A 10 -11.67 -10.24 -22.50
CA ARG A 10 -13.13 -10.06 -22.43
C ARG A 10 -13.58 -9.16 -21.26
N TRP A 11 -12.75 -9.00 -20.22
CA TRP A 11 -13.05 -8.13 -19.07
C TRP A 11 -12.43 -6.74 -19.23
N ILE A 12 -11.34 -6.63 -20.02
CA ILE A 12 -10.67 -5.35 -20.32
C ILE A 12 -11.38 -4.62 -21.48
N LEU A 13 -11.92 -5.36 -22.45
CA LEU A 13 -12.60 -4.79 -23.62
C LEU A 13 -13.80 -3.90 -23.27
N PRO A 14 -14.68 -4.22 -22.28
CA PRO A 14 -15.75 -3.32 -21.86
C PRO A 14 -15.23 -2.02 -21.23
N LEU A 15 -14.09 -2.05 -20.55
CA LEU A 15 -13.45 -0.85 -20.00
C LEU A 15 -12.94 0.07 -21.12
N VAL A 16 -12.35 -0.49 -22.17
CA VAL A 16 -11.87 0.26 -23.34
C VAL A 16 -13.05 0.79 -24.18
N LEU A 17 -14.14 0.04 -24.26
CA LEU A 17 -15.37 0.47 -24.96
C LEU A 17 -16.14 1.55 -24.19
N LEU A 18 -16.02 1.64 -22.87
CA LEU A 18 -16.54 2.78 -22.08
C LEU A 18 -15.90 4.12 -22.50
N PHE A 19 -14.65 4.10 -22.95
CA PHE A 19 -13.96 5.28 -23.50
C PHE A 19 -14.46 5.68 -24.89
N GLY A 20 -15.06 4.77 -25.65
CA GLY A 20 -15.52 4.99 -27.02
C GLY A 20 -16.97 5.43 -27.18
N LEU A 21 -17.78 5.39 -26.11
CA LEU A 21 -19.22 5.66 -26.18
C LEU A 21 -19.64 7.06 -25.69
N ILE A 22 -18.69 7.91 -25.31
CA ILE A 22 -19.01 9.29 -24.90
C ILE A 22 -18.91 10.19 -26.13
N ASP A 23 -20.04 10.37 -26.79
CA ASP A 23 -20.22 11.32 -27.88
C ASP A 23 -20.15 12.77 -27.34
N PRO A 24 -19.25 13.64 -27.82
CA PRO A 24 -19.15 15.04 -27.42
C PRO A 24 -20.37 15.90 -27.83
N SER A 25 -21.28 15.36 -28.63
CA SER A 25 -22.36 16.14 -29.26
C SER A 25 -23.64 16.29 -28.41
N LEU A 26 -23.69 15.71 -27.19
CA LEU A 26 -24.83 15.89 -26.26
C LEU A 26 -24.78 17.21 -25.46
N ARG A 27 -24.08 18.21 -25.96
CA ARG A 27 -24.07 19.58 -25.41
C ARG A 27 -24.96 20.48 -26.26
N ALA A 28 -26.12 20.82 -25.77
CA ALA A 28 -26.76 22.14 -25.84
C ALA A 28 -28.20 22.04 -25.34
N GLN A 29 -28.42 22.34 -24.07
CA GLN A 29 -29.70 22.95 -23.65
C GLN A 29 -29.36 24.13 -22.77
N GLU A 30 -29.85 25.28 -23.21
CA GLU A 30 -29.69 26.59 -22.62
C GLU A 30 -30.21 26.60 -21.18
N VAL A 31 -29.39 27.15 -20.27
CA VAL A 31 -29.77 27.49 -18.91
C VAL A 31 -30.32 28.93 -18.94
N THR A 32 -31.59 29.08 -18.81
CA THR A 32 -32.25 30.38 -18.52
C THR A 32 -32.17 30.66 -17.02
N ASP A 33 -31.78 31.87 -16.70
CA ASP A 33 -31.59 32.43 -15.37
C ASP A 33 -32.81 32.29 -14.44
N ALA A 34 -32.60 31.63 -13.31
CA ALA A 34 -33.17 31.99 -11.99
C ALA A 34 -32.46 31.09 -10.94
N THR A 35 -31.62 31.66 -10.11
CA THR A 35 -30.82 30.96 -9.10
C THR A 35 -31.64 30.59 -7.86
N PRO A 36 -32.23 29.40 -7.76
CA PRO A 36 -32.48 28.79 -6.46
C PRO A 36 -31.13 28.30 -5.92
N ALA A 37 -30.96 28.25 -4.60
CA ALA A 37 -29.77 27.63 -4.01
C ALA A 37 -29.57 26.25 -4.67
N ALA A 38 -28.47 26.08 -5.43
CA ALA A 38 -28.21 24.88 -6.22
C ALA A 38 -28.34 23.65 -5.32
N GLU A 39 -29.18 22.71 -5.68
CA GLU A 39 -29.40 21.51 -4.92
C GLU A 39 -28.06 20.73 -4.88
N LYS A 40 -27.54 20.48 -3.67
CA LYS A 40 -26.25 19.80 -3.50
C LYS A 40 -26.24 18.47 -4.26
N SER A 41 -25.19 18.20 -5.00
CA SER A 41 -24.99 16.91 -5.68
C SER A 41 -24.96 15.75 -4.67
N ILE A 42 -25.17 14.53 -5.15
CA ILE A 42 -25.05 13.31 -4.31
C ILE A 42 -23.67 13.24 -3.70
N ASP A 43 -22.63 13.55 -4.48
CA ASP A 43 -21.23 13.52 -4.05
C ASP A 43 -20.99 14.51 -2.89
N GLN A 44 -21.53 15.74 -2.98
CA GLN A 44 -21.44 16.73 -1.90
C GLN A 44 -22.15 16.29 -0.62
N LYS A 45 -23.33 15.66 -0.73
CA LYS A 45 -24.06 15.14 0.43
C LYS A 45 -23.29 14.02 1.13
N ILE A 46 -22.64 13.12 0.36
CA ILE A 46 -21.79 12.04 0.89
C ILE A 46 -20.57 12.63 1.60
N ASP A 47 -19.87 13.58 0.99
CA ASP A 47 -18.67 14.19 1.56
C ASP A 47 -18.96 14.90 2.89
N GLU A 48 -20.02 15.73 2.95
CA GLU A 48 -20.43 16.42 4.17
C GLU A 48 -20.82 15.47 5.31
N PHE A 49 -21.42 14.31 4.98
CA PHE A 49 -21.79 13.31 5.98
C PHE A 49 -20.56 12.65 6.63
N PHE A 50 -19.52 12.38 5.85
CA PHE A 50 -18.31 11.69 6.37
C PHE A 50 -17.26 12.64 6.95
N LYS A 51 -17.26 13.92 6.60
CA LYS A 51 -16.26 14.90 7.02
C LYS A 51 -16.04 14.95 8.55
N PRO A 52 -17.08 15.02 9.42
CA PRO A 52 -16.86 15.07 10.87
C PRO A 52 -16.14 13.83 11.42
N ALA A 53 -16.44 12.65 10.88
CA ALA A 53 -15.78 11.41 11.27
C ALA A 53 -14.31 11.41 10.83
N THR A 54 -14.01 11.92 9.65
CA THR A 54 -12.63 12.10 9.13
C THR A 54 -11.83 13.02 10.05
N GLU A 55 -12.37 14.18 10.40
CA GLU A 55 -11.71 15.16 11.27
C GLU A 55 -11.40 14.56 12.65
N ALA A 56 -12.36 13.87 13.27
CA ALA A 56 -12.20 13.25 14.57
C ALA A 56 -11.11 12.16 14.58
N VAL A 57 -11.09 11.27 13.57
CA VAL A 57 -10.09 10.21 13.46
C VAL A 57 -8.70 10.81 13.20
N ASN A 58 -8.61 11.82 12.34
CA ASN A 58 -7.35 12.48 12.01
C ASN A 58 -6.74 13.18 13.24
N GLU A 59 -7.53 13.87 14.03
CA GLU A 59 -7.08 14.54 15.26
C GLU A 59 -6.52 13.53 16.28
N ILE A 60 -7.19 12.39 16.47
CA ILE A 60 -6.74 11.34 17.40
C ILE A 60 -5.43 10.70 16.92
N VAL A 61 -5.34 10.34 15.65
CA VAL A 61 -4.20 9.56 15.12
C VAL A 61 -2.96 10.44 14.93
N PHE A 62 -3.13 11.64 14.41
CA PHE A 62 -2.04 12.60 14.22
C PHE A 62 -1.88 13.56 15.40
N PHE A 63 -2.10 13.09 16.64
CA PHE A 63 -1.86 13.94 17.79
C PHE A 63 -0.43 14.48 17.79
N LYS A 64 -0.32 15.78 18.06
CA LYS A 64 0.91 16.54 17.88
C LYS A 64 1.67 16.60 19.20
N ILE A 65 2.91 16.11 19.21
CA ILE A 65 3.81 16.22 20.37
C ILE A 65 4.58 17.54 20.39
N TYR A 66 4.61 18.23 19.25
CA TYR A 66 5.21 19.55 19.13
C TYR A 66 4.40 20.43 18.18
N ASN A 67 4.19 21.68 18.57
CA ASN A 67 3.59 22.70 17.73
C ASN A 67 4.52 23.90 17.67
N GLY A 68 4.92 24.29 16.46
CA GLY A 68 5.75 25.47 16.22
C GLY A 68 5.04 26.77 16.65
N SER A 69 5.82 27.81 16.93
CA SER A 69 5.31 29.13 17.35
C SER A 69 4.64 29.90 16.22
N GLU A 70 5.08 29.69 14.98
CA GLU A 70 4.48 30.34 13.81
C GLU A 70 3.10 29.77 13.50
N LYS A 71 2.15 30.66 13.26
CA LYS A 71 0.75 30.31 13.00
C LYS A 71 0.34 30.62 11.57
N ASN A 72 -0.58 29.83 11.05
CA ASN A 72 -1.36 30.12 9.85
C ASN A 72 -2.46 31.16 10.16
N PRO A 73 -3.08 31.77 9.15
CA PRO A 73 -4.21 32.70 9.34
C PRO A 73 -5.39 32.10 10.11
N ASP A 74 -5.61 30.79 10.05
CA ASP A 74 -6.64 30.04 10.77
C ASP A 74 -6.29 29.71 12.24
N GLY A 75 -5.10 30.15 12.71
CA GLY A 75 -4.60 29.90 14.06
C GLY A 75 -3.89 28.56 14.26
N SER A 76 -3.89 27.67 13.27
CA SER A 76 -3.13 26.43 13.31
C SER A 76 -1.61 26.69 13.24
N SER A 77 -0.78 25.78 13.78
CA SER A 77 0.67 25.90 13.65
C SER A 77 1.12 25.60 12.22
N LYS A 78 1.99 26.46 11.67
CA LYS A 78 2.62 26.23 10.36
C LYS A 78 3.44 24.93 10.32
N PHE A 79 4.03 24.57 11.46
CA PHE A 79 4.78 23.32 11.61
C PHE A 79 4.34 22.60 12.88
N SER A 80 4.10 21.30 12.74
CA SER A 80 3.78 20.42 13.88
C SER A 80 4.39 19.04 13.64
N VAL A 81 4.66 18.33 14.74
CA VAL A 81 5.26 16.99 14.71
C VAL A 81 4.25 15.98 15.25
N PRO A 82 3.57 15.24 14.37
CA PRO A 82 2.74 14.11 14.77
C PRO A 82 3.59 12.97 15.32
N PHE A 83 3.19 12.41 16.47
CA PHE A 83 3.92 11.30 17.11
C PHE A 83 4.03 10.07 16.21
N ILE A 84 2.98 9.75 15.48
CA ILE A 84 2.91 8.57 14.62
C ILE A 84 4.04 8.52 13.57
N LEU A 85 4.45 9.68 13.02
CA LEU A 85 5.50 9.73 12.01
C LEU A 85 6.88 9.45 12.61
N LEU A 86 7.13 9.93 13.84
CA LEU A 86 8.35 9.59 14.57
C LEU A 86 8.37 8.11 14.99
N TRP A 87 7.20 7.57 15.35
CA TRP A 87 7.06 6.16 15.72
C TRP A 87 7.39 5.24 14.53
N LEU A 88 6.86 5.54 13.35
CA LEU A 88 7.13 4.80 12.12
C LEU A 88 8.57 4.95 11.63
N GLY A 89 9.03 6.19 11.47
CA GLY A 89 10.38 6.45 10.97
C GLY A 89 11.46 5.97 11.93
N GLY A 90 11.29 6.26 13.22
CA GLY A 90 12.18 5.78 14.30
C GLY A 90 12.16 4.26 14.42
N GLY A 91 11.01 3.64 14.28
CA GLY A 91 10.86 2.18 14.28
C GLY A 91 11.59 1.51 13.13
N ALA A 92 11.43 2.02 11.92
CA ALA A 92 12.12 1.48 10.75
C ALA A 92 13.65 1.60 10.86
N LEU A 93 14.15 2.74 11.35
CA LEU A 93 15.56 2.95 11.62
C LEU A 93 16.07 1.99 12.71
N PHE A 94 15.34 1.90 13.85
CA PHE A 94 15.70 1.01 14.96
C PHE A 94 15.80 -0.45 14.49
N LEU A 95 14.79 -0.96 13.77
CA LEU A 95 14.79 -2.34 13.27
C LEU A 95 15.95 -2.58 12.30
N THR A 96 16.25 -1.62 11.43
CA THR A 96 17.38 -1.71 10.49
C THR A 96 18.72 -1.83 11.22
N CYS A 97 18.92 -1.02 12.24
CA CYS A 97 20.12 -1.09 13.08
C CYS A 97 20.18 -2.40 13.89
N PHE A 98 19.06 -2.81 14.50
CA PHE A 98 18.95 -4.03 15.31
C PHE A 98 19.29 -5.29 14.51
N PHE A 99 18.78 -5.40 13.28
CA PHE A 99 19.08 -6.53 12.38
C PHE A 99 20.33 -6.29 11.53
N ARG A 100 21.14 -5.28 11.85
CA ARG A 100 22.44 -4.99 11.22
C ARG A 100 22.32 -4.88 9.70
N PHE A 101 21.37 -4.06 9.22
CA PHE A 101 21.11 -3.82 7.80
C PHE A 101 20.81 -5.11 7.02
N VAL A 102 19.92 -5.95 7.56
CA VAL A 102 19.47 -7.19 6.90
C VAL A 102 18.90 -6.92 5.51
N ASN A 103 18.27 -5.78 5.30
CA ASN A 103 17.75 -5.31 4.01
C ASN A 103 18.82 -5.31 2.90
N LEU A 104 20.05 -4.92 3.19
CA LEU A 104 21.16 -4.94 2.23
C LEU A 104 21.82 -6.32 2.18
N ARG A 105 22.09 -6.92 3.34
CA ARG A 105 22.87 -8.17 3.47
C ARG A 105 22.11 -9.39 2.98
N ALA A 106 20.78 -9.41 3.11
CA ALA A 106 19.94 -10.54 2.69
C ALA A 106 19.27 -10.32 1.32
N PHE A 107 19.56 -9.23 0.60
CA PHE A 107 18.91 -8.91 -0.67
C PHE A 107 19.11 -10.00 -1.73
N LYS A 108 20.35 -10.51 -1.88
CA LYS A 108 20.64 -11.64 -2.79
C LYS A 108 19.93 -12.93 -2.35
N LEU A 109 19.79 -13.13 -1.04
CA LEU A 109 19.05 -14.28 -0.49
C LEU A 109 17.55 -14.16 -0.81
N ALA A 110 16.98 -12.93 -0.73
CA ALA A 110 15.60 -12.67 -1.12
C ALA A 110 15.32 -13.07 -2.57
N LEU A 111 16.21 -12.71 -3.50
CA LEU A 111 16.09 -13.07 -4.91
C LEU A 111 16.19 -14.58 -5.17
N LYS A 112 16.93 -15.32 -4.34
CA LYS A 112 16.98 -16.78 -4.42
C LYS A 112 15.71 -17.41 -3.83
N ALA A 113 15.23 -16.90 -2.68
CA ALA A 113 14.04 -17.40 -1.99
C ALA A 113 12.76 -17.21 -2.83
N VAL A 114 12.54 -16.03 -3.40
CA VAL A 114 11.35 -15.77 -4.22
C VAL A 114 11.28 -16.66 -5.47
N ARG A 115 12.43 -17.14 -5.97
CA ARG A 115 12.50 -18.09 -7.08
C ARG A 115 12.25 -19.55 -6.65
N GLY A 116 11.97 -19.79 -5.37
CA GLY A 116 11.67 -21.13 -4.84
C GLY A 116 12.89 -22.01 -4.55
N LYS A 117 14.13 -21.45 -4.51
CA LYS A 117 15.35 -22.26 -4.34
C LYS A 117 15.36 -23.05 -3.02
N TYR A 118 14.66 -22.61 -1.99
CA TYR A 118 14.69 -23.13 -0.63
C TYR A 118 13.36 -23.70 -0.17
N SER A 119 12.41 -23.93 -1.09
CA SER A 119 11.08 -24.47 -0.80
C SER A 119 10.76 -25.68 -1.68
N GLN A 120 9.81 -26.48 -1.21
CA GLN A 120 9.29 -27.66 -1.90
C GLN A 120 7.77 -27.53 -2.11
N ASP A 121 7.21 -28.28 -3.05
CA ASP A 121 5.78 -28.21 -3.38
C ASP A 121 4.87 -28.67 -2.23
N ASP A 122 5.38 -29.57 -1.36
CA ASP A 122 4.71 -30.11 -0.18
C ASP A 122 4.88 -29.26 1.07
N ASP A 123 5.60 -28.15 1.00
CA ASP A 123 5.73 -27.22 2.12
C ASP A 123 4.37 -26.66 2.54
N PRO A 124 4.12 -26.46 3.86
CA PRO A 124 2.86 -25.96 4.35
C PRO A 124 2.59 -24.54 3.85
N GLY A 125 1.37 -24.30 3.35
CA GLY A 125 0.93 -23.01 2.78
C GLY A 125 0.02 -23.21 1.57
N GLU A 126 -0.51 -22.12 1.03
CA GLU A 126 -1.48 -22.15 -0.08
C GLU A 126 -0.90 -21.69 -1.42
N ILE A 127 0.07 -20.77 -1.40
CA ILE A 127 0.59 -20.06 -2.58
C ILE A 127 2.12 -20.04 -2.56
N THR A 128 2.74 -19.84 -3.72
CA THR A 128 4.21 -19.75 -3.82
C THR A 128 4.73 -18.42 -3.24
N HIS A 129 6.04 -18.36 -2.93
CA HIS A 129 6.71 -17.10 -2.52
C HIS A 129 6.49 -15.96 -3.51
N PHE A 130 6.57 -16.24 -4.81
CA PHE A 130 6.33 -15.24 -5.84
C PHE A 130 4.87 -14.74 -5.82
N GLN A 131 3.91 -15.63 -5.64
CA GLN A 131 2.50 -15.26 -5.52
C GLN A 131 2.20 -14.48 -4.24
N ALA A 132 2.86 -14.82 -3.12
CA ALA A 132 2.74 -14.07 -1.87
C ALA A 132 3.31 -12.65 -2.03
N LEU A 133 4.52 -12.53 -2.60
CA LEU A 133 5.14 -11.24 -2.89
C LEU A 133 4.27 -10.39 -3.83
N THR A 134 3.80 -10.96 -4.94
CA THR A 134 2.98 -10.19 -5.90
C THR A 134 1.61 -9.82 -5.32
N SER A 135 1.04 -10.63 -4.43
CA SER A 135 -0.18 -10.28 -3.70
C SER A 135 0.07 -9.11 -2.73
N ALA A 136 1.19 -9.11 -2.00
CA ALA A 136 1.54 -8.02 -1.10
C ALA A 136 1.88 -6.74 -1.88
N VAL A 137 2.71 -6.84 -2.94
CA VAL A 137 3.03 -5.73 -3.85
C VAL A 137 1.75 -5.17 -4.51
N SER A 138 0.76 -6.00 -4.81
CA SER A 138 -0.54 -5.53 -5.32
C SER A 138 -1.30 -4.67 -4.28
N GLY A 139 -1.10 -4.92 -3.00
CA GLY A 139 -1.68 -4.11 -1.93
C GLY A 139 -1.00 -2.75 -1.78
N THR A 140 0.32 -2.70 -1.94
CA THR A 140 1.15 -1.51 -1.72
C THR A 140 1.36 -0.70 -3.00
N VAL A 141 1.69 -1.33 -4.12
CA VAL A 141 1.86 -0.65 -5.42
C VAL A 141 0.50 -0.30 -6.02
N GLY A 142 0.04 0.87 -5.66
CA GLY A 142 -1.23 1.45 -6.03
C GLY A 142 -1.10 2.94 -6.36
N LEU A 143 -2.16 3.69 -6.09
CA LEU A 143 -2.14 5.14 -6.35
C LEU A 143 -1.32 5.92 -5.32
N GLY A 144 -0.91 5.30 -4.21
CA GLY A 144 0.10 5.83 -3.30
C GLY A 144 1.43 6.13 -4.00
N ASN A 145 1.85 5.27 -4.92
CA ASN A 145 3.10 5.40 -5.67
C ASN A 145 3.03 6.45 -6.80
N ILE A 146 1.85 6.79 -7.25
CA ILE A 146 1.62 7.69 -8.39
C ILE A 146 1.13 9.04 -7.86
N ALA A 147 -0.10 9.08 -7.34
CA ALA A 147 -0.69 10.29 -6.79
C ALA A 147 -0.05 10.71 -5.45
N GLY A 148 0.21 9.75 -4.56
CA GLY A 148 0.81 10.03 -3.24
C GLY A 148 2.20 10.63 -3.32
N VAL A 149 3.03 10.22 -4.28
CA VAL A 149 4.36 10.81 -4.55
C VAL A 149 4.23 12.24 -5.05
N ALA A 150 3.31 12.49 -6.00
CA ALA A 150 3.07 13.84 -6.50
C ALA A 150 2.57 14.78 -5.39
N ILE A 151 1.67 14.30 -4.49
CA ILE A 151 1.24 15.03 -3.29
C ILE A 151 2.43 15.35 -2.37
N ALA A 152 3.36 14.37 -2.17
CA ALA A 152 4.54 14.59 -1.34
C ALA A 152 5.42 15.72 -1.89
N ILE A 153 5.68 15.70 -3.20
CA ILE A 153 6.56 16.67 -3.86
C ILE A 153 5.88 18.05 -3.94
N ASN A 154 4.59 18.08 -4.24
CA ASN A 154 3.82 19.34 -4.26
C ASN A 154 3.81 20.04 -2.89
N LYS A 155 3.62 19.28 -1.79
CA LYS A 155 3.58 19.82 -0.42
C LYS A 155 4.96 20.05 0.19
N GLY A 156 5.90 19.15 -0.06
CA GLY A 156 7.23 19.12 0.59
C GLY A 156 8.39 19.54 -0.31
N GLY A 157 8.13 19.84 -1.57
CA GLY A 157 9.16 20.07 -2.57
C GLY A 157 9.89 18.77 -2.98
N PRO A 158 10.85 18.87 -3.92
CA PRO A 158 11.62 17.72 -4.41
C PRO A 158 12.32 16.91 -3.32
N GLY A 159 12.72 17.57 -2.21
CA GLY A 159 13.40 16.92 -1.09
C GLY A 159 12.56 15.86 -0.37
N ALA A 160 11.22 15.89 -0.47
CA ALA A 160 10.36 14.86 0.08
C ALA A 160 10.65 13.48 -0.52
N ALA A 161 11.00 13.42 -1.82
CA ALA A 161 11.38 12.20 -2.50
C ALA A 161 12.63 11.54 -1.90
N PHE A 162 13.62 12.33 -1.45
CA PHE A 162 14.80 11.82 -0.74
C PHE A 162 14.41 11.06 0.54
N TRP A 163 13.57 11.67 1.36
CA TRP A 163 13.14 11.07 2.63
C TRP A 163 12.21 9.87 2.42
N MET A 164 11.40 9.88 1.36
CA MET A 164 10.63 8.70 0.94
C MET A 164 11.57 7.53 0.62
N LEU A 165 12.62 7.76 -0.18
CA LEU A 165 13.60 6.74 -0.55
C LEU A 165 14.30 6.16 0.70
N ILE A 166 14.76 7.02 1.62
CA ILE A 166 15.42 6.60 2.86
C ILE A 166 14.48 5.74 3.72
N LEU A 167 13.24 6.17 3.90
CA LEU A 167 12.27 5.37 4.66
C LEU A 167 11.90 4.07 3.95
N GLY A 168 11.84 4.06 2.61
CA GLY A 168 11.66 2.84 1.83
C GLY A 168 12.74 1.80 2.12
N LEU A 169 14.01 2.23 2.13
CA LEU A 169 15.15 1.37 2.45
C LEU A 169 15.10 0.83 3.88
N PHE A 170 14.75 1.66 4.87
CA PHE A 170 14.62 1.20 6.27
C PHE A 170 13.37 0.35 6.46
N GLY A 171 12.28 0.68 5.80
CA GLY A 171 11.01 -0.05 5.82
C GLY A 171 11.12 -1.50 5.37
N MET A 172 12.08 -1.82 4.49
CA MET A 172 12.38 -3.20 4.11
C MET A 172 12.59 -4.10 5.33
N THR A 173 13.29 -3.60 6.36
CA THR A 173 13.56 -4.38 7.58
C THR A 173 12.32 -4.53 8.45
N SER A 174 11.42 -3.54 8.47
CA SER A 174 10.11 -3.67 9.15
C SER A 174 9.29 -4.79 8.53
N LYS A 175 9.15 -4.81 7.20
CA LYS A 175 8.45 -5.87 6.46
C LYS A 175 9.06 -7.26 6.71
N PHE A 176 10.40 -7.35 6.73
CA PHE A 176 11.10 -8.59 7.09
C PHE A 176 10.64 -9.12 8.46
N ALA A 177 10.62 -8.27 9.48
CA ALA A 177 10.25 -8.69 10.83
C ALA A 177 8.77 -9.10 10.92
N GLU A 178 7.88 -8.29 10.35
CA GLU A 178 6.44 -8.51 10.31
C GLU A 178 6.07 -9.82 9.60
N CYS A 179 6.59 -10.04 8.40
CA CYS A 179 6.26 -11.21 7.60
C CYS A 179 6.87 -12.49 8.17
N THR A 180 8.06 -12.42 8.81
CA THR A 180 8.60 -13.53 9.60
C THR A 180 7.63 -13.95 10.71
N LEU A 181 7.11 -12.98 11.48
CA LEU A 181 6.13 -13.25 12.54
C LEU A 181 4.79 -13.74 11.98
N GLY A 182 4.34 -13.18 10.86
CA GLY A 182 3.11 -13.58 10.18
C GLY A 182 3.10 -15.06 9.81
N VAL A 183 4.21 -15.58 9.30
CA VAL A 183 4.37 -17.02 8.98
C VAL A 183 4.60 -17.86 10.25
N LYS A 184 5.40 -17.39 11.22
CA LYS A 184 5.69 -18.13 12.46
C LYS A 184 4.42 -18.46 13.24
N TYR A 185 3.49 -17.53 13.34
CA TYR A 185 2.28 -17.66 14.15
C TYR A 185 1.00 -17.93 13.35
N ARG A 186 1.13 -18.24 12.05
CA ARG A 186 -0.02 -18.58 11.20
C ARG A 186 -0.76 -19.82 11.68
N GLN A 187 -2.02 -19.91 11.34
CA GLN A 187 -2.86 -21.09 11.52
C GLN A 187 -3.19 -21.70 10.16
N ILE A 188 -3.01 -22.98 10.05
CA ILE A 188 -3.46 -23.76 8.89
C ILE A 188 -4.72 -24.51 9.33
N GLY A 189 -5.85 -24.24 8.69
CA GLY A 189 -7.12 -24.90 8.96
C GLY A 189 -7.14 -26.35 8.43
N HIS A 190 -8.12 -27.13 8.87
CA HIS A 190 -8.33 -28.49 8.37
C HIS A 190 -8.68 -28.53 6.87
N ASP A 191 -9.21 -27.44 6.34
CA ASP A 191 -9.48 -27.21 4.92
C ASP A 191 -8.25 -26.77 4.11
N GLY A 192 -7.08 -26.69 4.75
CA GLY A 192 -5.84 -26.19 4.18
C GLY A 192 -5.77 -24.65 4.05
N GLY A 193 -6.82 -23.94 4.46
CA GLY A 193 -6.84 -22.48 4.45
C GLY A 193 -5.88 -21.88 5.48
N VAL A 194 -5.09 -20.88 5.07
CA VAL A 194 -4.13 -20.22 5.93
C VAL A 194 -4.70 -18.91 6.49
N HIS A 195 -4.57 -18.75 7.80
CA HIS A 195 -4.87 -17.51 8.50
C HIS A 195 -3.60 -17.00 9.17
N GLY A 196 -3.26 -15.75 8.96
CA GLY A 196 -2.04 -15.15 9.49
C GLY A 196 -2.18 -13.64 9.70
N GLY A 197 -1.07 -13.02 10.06
CA GLY A 197 -1.00 -11.57 10.24
C GLY A 197 -0.90 -11.16 11.71
N PRO A 198 -0.91 -9.85 11.98
CA PRO A 198 -0.68 -9.29 13.32
C PRO A 198 -1.65 -9.82 14.38
N MET A 199 -2.93 -10.04 14.04
CA MET A 199 -3.90 -10.56 14.98
C MET A 199 -3.42 -11.86 15.67
N LEU A 200 -2.71 -12.72 14.92
CA LEU A 200 -2.26 -14.01 15.42
C LEU A 200 -0.94 -13.93 16.17
N TYR A 201 0.07 -13.20 15.65
CA TYR A 201 1.32 -13.10 16.40
C TYR A 201 1.19 -12.18 17.64
N LEU A 202 0.26 -11.22 17.66
CA LEU A 202 -0.06 -10.46 18.86
C LEU A 202 -0.73 -11.36 19.91
N THR A 203 -1.71 -12.18 19.53
CA THR A 203 -2.39 -13.05 20.50
C THR A 203 -1.51 -14.20 20.99
N ARG A 204 -0.88 -14.95 20.08
CA ARG A 204 -0.10 -16.15 20.41
C ARG A 204 1.32 -15.81 20.84
N GLY A 205 2.04 -15.03 20.02
CA GLY A 205 3.44 -14.73 20.29
C GLY A 205 3.63 -13.94 21.57
N LEU A 206 2.74 -12.99 21.89
CA LEU A 206 2.82 -12.27 23.17
C LEU A 206 2.37 -13.15 24.36
N ALA A 207 1.44 -14.09 24.13
CA ALA A 207 1.07 -15.06 25.19
C ALA A 207 2.24 -15.97 25.55
N GLU A 208 3.00 -16.49 24.59
CA GLU A 208 4.24 -17.27 24.81
C GLU A 208 5.29 -16.49 25.60
N ARG A 209 5.27 -15.16 25.48
CA ARG A 209 6.18 -14.25 26.21
C ARG A 209 5.63 -13.77 27.56
N GLY A 210 4.50 -14.27 28.01
CA GLY A 210 3.84 -13.89 29.27
C GLY A 210 2.99 -12.61 29.18
N PHE A 211 2.81 -12.02 27.98
CA PHE A 211 2.04 -10.80 27.75
C PHE A 211 0.65 -11.07 27.13
N GLY A 212 0.01 -12.19 27.51
CA GLY A 212 -1.25 -12.64 26.90
C GLY A 212 -2.39 -11.60 26.90
N PRO A 213 -2.73 -10.95 28.05
CA PRO A 213 -3.76 -9.91 28.09
C PRO A 213 -3.46 -8.72 27.15
N LEU A 214 -2.22 -8.20 27.18
CA LEU A 214 -1.77 -7.13 26.30
C LEU A 214 -1.90 -7.56 24.82
N GLY A 215 -1.47 -8.79 24.52
CA GLY A 215 -1.54 -9.33 23.16
C GLY A 215 -2.96 -9.39 22.62
N LYS A 216 -3.94 -9.81 23.43
CA LYS A 216 -5.35 -9.81 23.04
C LYS A 216 -5.88 -8.41 22.75
N THR A 217 -5.56 -7.43 23.61
CA THR A 217 -5.98 -6.03 23.43
C THR A 217 -5.39 -5.44 22.16
N LEU A 218 -4.08 -5.61 21.94
CA LEU A 218 -3.42 -5.12 20.74
C LEU A 218 -3.94 -5.80 19.46
N ALA A 219 -4.27 -7.10 19.52
CA ALA A 219 -4.81 -7.82 18.38
C ALA A 219 -6.22 -7.34 17.99
N VAL A 220 -7.09 -7.07 18.96
CA VAL A 220 -8.43 -6.51 18.71
C VAL A 220 -8.30 -5.09 18.16
N LEU A 221 -7.45 -4.25 18.77
CA LEU A 221 -7.19 -2.91 18.28
C LEU A 221 -6.65 -2.93 16.84
N PHE A 222 -5.65 -3.78 16.56
CA PHE A 222 -5.14 -3.97 15.21
C PHE A 222 -6.23 -4.38 14.22
N ALA A 223 -7.08 -5.34 14.60
CA ALA A 223 -8.13 -5.83 13.71
C ALA A 223 -9.16 -4.74 13.37
N VAL A 224 -9.57 -3.93 14.35
CA VAL A 224 -10.46 -2.78 14.12
C VAL A 224 -9.82 -1.77 13.18
N LEU A 225 -8.56 -1.40 13.44
CA LEU A 225 -7.82 -0.46 12.59
C LEU A 225 -7.55 -1.03 11.19
N CYS A 226 -7.32 -2.35 11.06
CA CYS A 226 -7.13 -3.02 9.77
C CYS A 226 -8.41 -3.00 8.92
N VAL A 227 -9.59 -3.16 9.52
CA VAL A 227 -10.87 -2.95 8.82
C VAL A 227 -10.99 -1.50 8.37
N GLY A 228 -10.69 -0.53 9.23
CA GLY A 228 -10.64 0.90 8.88
C GLY A 228 -9.64 1.18 7.75
N GLY A 229 -8.40 0.67 7.86
CA GLY A 229 -7.37 0.80 6.83
C GLY A 229 -7.78 0.19 5.49
N SER A 230 -8.50 -0.96 5.52
CA SER A 230 -9.03 -1.57 4.32
C SER A 230 -10.11 -0.72 3.63
N PHE A 231 -10.89 0.05 4.39
CA PHE A 231 -11.86 0.99 3.85
C PHE A 231 -11.21 2.31 3.40
N GLY A 232 -10.24 2.84 4.14
CA GLY A 232 -9.54 4.09 3.80
C GLY A 232 -8.49 3.89 2.70
N GLY A 233 -7.24 3.60 3.09
CA GLY A 233 -6.08 3.53 2.19
C GLY A 233 -6.21 2.45 1.11
N GLY A 234 -6.76 1.29 1.48
CA GLY A 234 -6.95 0.15 0.57
C GLY A 234 -8.15 0.27 -0.36
N ASN A 235 -9.09 1.17 -0.10
CA ASN A 235 -10.33 1.32 -0.87
C ASN A 235 -10.56 2.77 -1.30
N MET A 236 -11.00 3.65 -0.36
CA MET A 236 -11.46 5.00 -0.69
C MET A 236 -10.40 5.83 -1.42
N PHE A 237 -9.14 5.79 -0.98
CA PHE A 237 -8.05 6.51 -1.64
C PHE A 237 -7.85 6.02 -3.08
N GLN A 238 -7.85 4.73 -3.29
CA GLN A 238 -7.62 4.14 -4.61
C GLN A 238 -8.71 4.53 -5.60
N ILE A 239 -9.96 4.34 -5.21
CA ILE A 239 -11.08 4.65 -6.11
C ILE A 239 -11.24 6.15 -6.35
N ASN A 240 -10.96 6.99 -5.35
CA ASN A 240 -11.04 8.45 -5.44
C ASN A 240 -10.05 8.99 -6.47
N GLN A 241 -8.77 8.59 -6.37
CA GLN A 241 -7.75 9.02 -7.32
C GLN A 241 -7.99 8.45 -8.74
N ALA A 242 -8.53 7.21 -8.84
CA ALA A 242 -8.92 6.65 -10.13
C ALA A 242 -10.11 7.40 -10.75
N ALA A 243 -11.10 7.81 -9.96
CA ALA A 243 -12.22 8.64 -10.40
C ALA A 243 -11.74 10.03 -10.85
N SER A 244 -10.84 10.67 -10.09
CA SER A 244 -10.23 11.95 -10.48
C SER A 244 -9.48 11.85 -11.81
N GLN A 245 -8.71 10.79 -12.03
CA GLN A 245 -8.04 10.56 -13.32
C GLN A 245 -9.04 10.33 -14.46
N PHE A 246 -10.12 9.59 -14.20
CA PHE A 246 -11.16 9.36 -15.20
C PHE A 246 -11.85 10.67 -15.58
N VAL A 247 -12.19 11.51 -14.61
CA VAL A 247 -12.74 12.86 -14.83
C VAL A 247 -11.77 13.70 -15.66
N ASN A 248 -10.48 13.71 -15.31
CA ASN A 248 -9.45 14.47 -16.03
C ASN A 248 -9.41 14.14 -17.53
N VAL A 249 -9.48 12.86 -17.90
CA VAL A 249 -9.39 12.45 -19.33
C VAL A 249 -10.71 12.56 -20.08
N THR A 250 -11.85 12.68 -19.39
CA THR A 250 -13.18 12.77 -20.00
C THR A 250 -13.74 14.20 -20.08
N GLY A 251 -12.91 15.20 -19.79
CA GLY A 251 -13.29 16.60 -19.95
C GLY A 251 -13.05 17.51 -18.74
N GLY A 252 -12.44 16.97 -17.66
CA GLY A 252 -12.14 17.74 -16.45
C GLY A 252 -13.42 18.24 -15.77
N ALA A 253 -13.43 19.52 -15.35
CA ALA A 253 -14.59 20.15 -14.70
C ALA A 253 -15.86 20.17 -15.57
N ASP A 254 -15.73 20.05 -16.88
CA ASP A 254 -16.85 19.98 -17.82
C ASP A 254 -17.35 18.53 -18.03
N SER A 255 -16.72 17.54 -17.43
CA SER A 255 -17.14 16.14 -17.54
C SER A 255 -18.44 15.90 -16.78
N PHE A 256 -19.39 15.16 -17.41
CA PHE A 256 -20.56 14.63 -16.69
C PHE A 256 -20.17 13.84 -15.43
N MET A 257 -19.02 13.17 -15.47
CA MET A 257 -18.52 12.37 -14.35
C MET A 257 -18.02 13.23 -13.18
N ASP A 258 -17.70 14.51 -13.37
CA ASP A 258 -17.24 15.36 -12.26
C ASP A 258 -18.31 15.54 -11.18
N SER A 259 -19.57 15.67 -11.58
CA SER A 259 -20.71 15.76 -10.67
C SER A 259 -21.35 14.42 -10.31
N ASN A 260 -20.87 13.31 -10.90
CA ASN A 260 -21.46 11.98 -10.77
C ASN A 260 -20.39 10.88 -10.56
N ARG A 261 -19.34 11.17 -9.77
CA ARG A 261 -18.23 10.25 -9.51
C ARG A 261 -18.69 8.93 -8.87
N TRP A 262 -19.81 8.97 -8.12
CA TRP A 262 -20.42 7.77 -7.54
C TRP A 262 -20.80 6.70 -8.57
N LEU A 263 -21.14 7.09 -9.82
CA LEU A 263 -21.41 6.13 -10.90
C LEU A 263 -20.15 5.34 -11.29
N PHE A 264 -19.00 6.01 -11.37
CA PHE A 264 -17.72 5.34 -11.58
C PHE A 264 -17.44 4.35 -10.44
N GLY A 265 -17.65 4.78 -9.19
CA GLY A 265 -17.56 3.92 -8.01
C GLY A 265 -18.47 2.70 -8.08
N LEU A 266 -19.72 2.86 -8.53
CA LEU A 266 -20.68 1.76 -8.69
C LEU A 266 -20.19 0.71 -9.69
N VAL A 267 -19.70 1.13 -10.85
CA VAL A 267 -19.18 0.19 -11.88
C VAL A 267 -17.98 -0.59 -11.31
N VAL A 268 -17.05 0.11 -10.66
CA VAL A 268 -15.88 -0.53 -10.05
C VAL A 268 -16.27 -1.44 -8.89
N ALA A 269 -17.26 -1.07 -8.06
CA ALA A 269 -17.76 -1.90 -6.97
C ALA A 269 -18.31 -3.25 -7.47
N VAL A 270 -19.01 -3.25 -8.60
CA VAL A 270 -19.49 -4.50 -9.24
C VAL A 270 -18.32 -5.36 -9.69
N ILE A 271 -17.32 -4.77 -10.36
CA ILE A 271 -16.13 -5.50 -10.83
C ILE A 271 -15.37 -6.12 -9.66
N VAL A 272 -15.09 -5.32 -8.62
CA VAL A 272 -14.42 -5.78 -7.40
C VAL A 272 -15.23 -6.89 -6.72
N GLY A 273 -16.54 -6.69 -6.56
CA GLY A 273 -17.44 -7.67 -5.96
C GLY A 273 -17.36 -9.05 -6.62
N LEU A 274 -17.31 -9.11 -7.96
CA LEU A 274 -17.16 -10.35 -8.72
C LEU A 274 -15.81 -11.05 -8.47
N VAL A 275 -14.75 -10.30 -8.23
CA VAL A 275 -13.40 -10.86 -8.03
C VAL A 275 -13.19 -11.37 -6.60
N ILE A 276 -13.64 -10.62 -5.58
CA ILE A 276 -13.34 -10.91 -4.17
C ILE A 276 -14.04 -12.18 -3.62
N ILE A 277 -14.95 -12.75 -4.39
CA ILE A 277 -15.63 -14.01 -4.01
C ILE A 277 -14.65 -15.18 -3.94
N GLY A 278 -13.56 -15.17 -4.74
CA GLY A 278 -12.68 -16.33 -4.95
C GLY A 278 -11.56 -16.54 -3.91
N GLY A 279 -11.45 -15.69 -2.88
CA GLY A 279 -10.43 -15.81 -1.82
C GLY A 279 -8.98 -15.62 -2.28
N ILE A 280 -8.00 -15.92 -1.39
CA ILE A 280 -6.56 -15.61 -1.60
C ILE A 280 -5.96 -16.31 -2.82
N LYS A 281 -6.35 -17.54 -3.13
CA LYS A 281 -5.81 -18.27 -4.29
C LYS A 281 -6.13 -17.56 -5.61
N ARG A 282 -7.37 -17.09 -5.75
CA ARG A 282 -7.81 -16.33 -6.94
C ARG A 282 -7.16 -14.95 -7.00
N ILE A 283 -7.06 -14.28 -5.86
CA ILE A 283 -6.35 -13.01 -5.74
C ILE A 283 -4.90 -13.19 -6.18
N ALA A 284 -4.19 -14.16 -5.64
CA ALA A 284 -2.80 -14.44 -5.97
C ALA A 284 -2.60 -14.83 -7.44
N GLU A 285 -3.53 -15.57 -8.04
CA GLU A 285 -3.49 -15.90 -9.49
C GLU A 285 -3.63 -14.64 -10.36
N VAL A 286 -4.52 -13.73 -9.99
CA VAL A 286 -4.74 -12.47 -10.71
C VAL A 286 -3.56 -11.54 -10.52
N THR A 287 -3.12 -11.30 -9.28
CA THR A 287 -2.06 -10.34 -8.96
C THR A 287 -0.70 -10.77 -9.50
N SER A 288 -0.39 -12.08 -9.53
CA SER A 288 0.87 -12.59 -10.07
C SER A 288 1.07 -12.31 -11.58
N ARG A 289 0.00 -11.98 -12.30
CA ARG A 289 0.04 -11.58 -13.72
C ARG A 289 -0.12 -10.08 -13.89
N LEU A 290 -1.04 -9.50 -13.12
CA LEU A 290 -1.41 -8.09 -13.23
C LEU A 290 -0.27 -7.17 -12.76
N VAL A 291 0.31 -7.47 -11.58
CA VAL A 291 1.35 -6.62 -10.98
C VAL A 291 2.59 -6.48 -11.87
N PRO A 292 3.21 -7.55 -12.40
CA PRO A 292 4.33 -7.38 -13.31
C PRO A 292 3.96 -6.59 -14.57
N LEU A 293 2.78 -6.85 -15.14
CA LEU A 293 2.33 -6.16 -16.36
C LEU A 293 2.18 -4.66 -16.14
N MET A 294 1.43 -4.25 -15.09
CA MET A 294 1.20 -2.83 -14.81
C MET A 294 2.50 -2.11 -14.42
N THR A 295 3.38 -2.78 -13.64
CA THR A 295 4.68 -2.24 -13.25
C THR A 295 5.58 -2.00 -14.46
N ILE A 296 5.69 -2.98 -15.36
CA ILE A 296 6.50 -2.84 -16.58
C ILE A 296 5.95 -1.71 -17.46
N LEU A 297 4.64 -1.65 -17.67
CA LEU A 297 4.00 -0.60 -18.45
C LEU A 297 4.30 0.80 -17.88
N TYR A 298 4.20 0.94 -16.56
CA TYR A 298 4.48 2.20 -15.87
C TYR A 298 5.96 2.59 -15.97
N VAL A 299 6.86 1.64 -15.72
CA VAL A 299 8.32 1.86 -15.84
C VAL A 299 8.71 2.27 -17.25
N ILE A 300 8.15 1.64 -18.28
CA ILE A 300 8.39 2.04 -19.67
C ILE A 300 7.94 3.48 -19.90
N GLY A 301 6.75 3.87 -19.44
CA GLY A 301 6.28 5.25 -19.52
C GLY A 301 7.25 6.24 -18.87
N CYS A 302 7.69 5.95 -17.63
CA CYS A 302 8.68 6.78 -16.94
C CYS A 302 9.99 6.91 -17.74
N LEU A 303 10.49 5.81 -18.29
CA LEU A 303 11.72 5.82 -19.08
C LEU A 303 11.58 6.71 -20.33
N VAL A 304 10.43 6.71 -20.99
CA VAL A 304 10.18 7.60 -22.15
C VAL A 304 10.28 9.07 -21.73
N VAL A 305 9.67 9.46 -20.59
CA VAL A 305 9.79 10.83 -20.06
C VAL A 305 11.25 11.16 -19.71
N PHE A 306 12.02 10.21 -19.16
CA PHE A 306 13.44 10.43 -18.84
C PHE A 306 14.28 10.62 -20.07
N PHE A 307 14.04 9.87 -21.13
CA PHE A 307 14.78 10.04 -22.39
C PHE A 307 14.49 11.40 -23.04
N ASP A 308 13.26 11.88 -22.95
CA ASP A 308 12.89 13.20 -23.48
C ASP A 308 13.50 14.36 -22.66
N HIS A 309 13.63 14.18 -21.34
CA HIS A 309 14.18 15.18 -20.41
C HIS A 309 15.59 14.79 -19.91
N TRP A 310 16.37 14.10 -20.73
CA TRP A 310 17.67 13.57 -20.31
C TRP A 310 18.62 14.66 -19.77
N ASP A 311 18.57 15.83 -20.37
CA ASP A 311 19.35 17.02 -19.98
C ASP A 311 19.01 17.52 -18.57
N LYS A 312 17.80 17.30 -18.08
CA LYS A 312 17.32 17.74 -16.75
C LYS A 312 17.52 16.71 -15.63
N ILE A 313 17.88 15.46 -15.94
CA ILE A 313 18.00 14.41 -14.94
C ILE A 313 19.04 14.77 -13.86
N GLY A 314 20.18 15.30 -14.24
CA GLY A 314 21.22 15.73 -13.29
C GLY A 314 20.75 16.83 -12.36
N GLU A 315 20.05 17.83 -12.88
CA GLU A 315 19.42 18.91 -12.12
C GLU A 315 18.35 18.34 -11.17
N THR A 316 17.51 17.42 -11.66
CA THR A 316 16.47 16.76 -10.85
C THR A 316 17.03 16.06 -9.62
N PHE A 317 18.11 15.29 -9.76
CA PHE A 317 18.81 14.71 -8.62
C PHE A 317 19.38 15.77 -7.67
N GLY A 318 19.93 16.85 -8.23
CA GLY A 318 20.38 18.01 -7.48
C GLY A 318 19.27 18.61 -6.63
N LEU A 319 18.09 18.86 -7.21
CA LEU A 319 16.90 19.39 -6.52
C LEU A 319 16.41 18.45 -5.41
N ILE A 320 16.42 17.14 -5.64
CA ILE A 320 16.04 16.15 -4.62
C ILE A 320 16.97 16.22 -3.41
N VAL A 321 18.28 16.21 -3.64
CA VAL A 321 19.27 16.21 -2.55
C VAL A 321 19.30 17.56 -1.84
N THR A 322 19.41 18.66 -2.58
CA THR A 322 19.45 20.00 -1.97
C THR A 322 18.14 20.37 -1.27
N GLY A 323 17.00 19.99 -1.85
CA GLY A 323 15.68 20.20 -1.27
C GLY A 323 15.48 19.42 0.05
N ALA A 324 16.07 18.24 0.18
CA ALA A 324 15.98 17.42 1.39
C ALA A 324 16.63 18.09 2.63
N PHE A 325 17.65 18.93 2.42
CA PHE A 325 18.43 19.60 3.47
C PHE A 325 18.26 21.11 3.47
N ASN A 326 17.30 21.65 2.72
CA ASN A 326 17.02 23.09 2.68
C ASN A 326 16.23 23.52 3.91
N MET A 327 16.83 24.39 4.72
CA MET A 327 16.19 24.90 5.94
C MET A 327 14.96 25.79 5.69
N ASN A 328 14.79 26.31 4.48
CA ASN A 328 13.73 27.22 4.09
C ASN A 328 12.72 26.60 3.10
N ALA A 329 12.78 25.29 2.86
CA ALA A 329 11.99 24.65 1.80
C ALA A 329 10.48 24.69 2.08
N VAL A 330 10.09 24.36 3.31
CA VAL A 330 8.69 24.40 3.79
C VAL A 330 8.68 24.77 5.26
N ALA A 331 7.51 25.01 5.83
CA ALA A 331 7.38 25.21 7.27
C ALA A 331 8.00 24.03 8.04
N GLY A 332 8.93 24.33 8.95
CA GLY A 332 9.74 23.36 9.68
C GLY A 332 11.04 22.94 8.99
N GLY A 333 11.39 23.52 7.83
CA GLY A 333 12.65 23.28 7.13
C GLY A 333 12.88 21.79 6.83
N VAL A 334 14.10 21.30 7.06
CA VAL A 334 14.48 19.88 6.83
C VAL A 334 13.53 18.90 7.52
N PHE A 335 13.13 19.17 8.77
CA PHE A 335 12.20 18.29 9.50
C PHE A 335 10.81 18.28 8.88
N GLY A 336 10.30 19.41 8.39
CA GLY A 336 9.01 19.47 7.70
C GLY A 336 9.00 18.60 6.44
N VAL A 337 10.03 18.75 5.60
CA VAL A 337 10.21 17.93 4.38
C VAL A 337 10.35 16.45 4.72
N MET A 338 11.15 16.12 5.76
CA MET A 338 11.33 14.75 6.23
C MET A 338 10.02 14.12 6.68
N LEU A 339 9.19 14.82 7.47
CA LEU A 339 7.91 14.29 7.95
C LEU A 339 6.93 14.01 6.80
N ILE A 340 6.88 14.90 5.80
CA ILE A 340 6.06 14.68 4.59
C ILE A 340 6.55 13.44 3.85
N GLY A 341 7.87 13.30 3.65
CA GLY A 341 8.45 12.11 3.01
C GLY A 341 8.16 10.82 3.78
N ILE A 342 8.28 10.83 5.13
CA ILE A 342 7.95 9.69 6.00
C ILE A 342 6.49 9.30 5.85
N GLN A 343 5.58 10.26 5.93
CA GLN A 343 4.14 10.01 5.85
C GLN A 343 3.76 9.35 4.51
N ARG A 344 4.25 9.90 3.42
CA ARG A 344 3.94 9.37 2.07
C ARG A 344 4.60 8.03 1.79
N ALA A 345 5.85 7.81 2.22
CA ALA A 345 6.50 6.51 2.09
C ALA A 345 5.79 5.44 2.92
N ALA A 346 5.44 5.73 4.18
CA ALA A 346 4.73 4.80 5.04
C ALA A 346 3.33 4.46 4.52
N PHE A 347 2.65 5.42 3.90
CA PHE A 347 1.38 5.20 3.22
C PHE A 347 1.54 4.31 1.97
N SER A 348 2.62 4.48 1.20
CA SER A 348 2.88 3.72 -0.03
C SER A 348 3.30 2.28 0.28
N ASN A 349 4.40 2.08 1.02
CA ASN A 349 4.98 0.76 1.24
C ASN A 349 4.42 0.02 2.47
N GLU A 350 3.63 0.70 3.32
CA GLU A 350 2.98 0.13 4.50
C GLU A 350 3.94 -0.55 5.50
N ALA A 351 5.23 -0.20 5.47
CA ALA A 351 6.22 -0.78 6.37
C ALA A 351 5.99 -0.33 7.82
N GLY A 352 5.87 -1.25 8.74
CA GLY A 352 5.50 -0.99 10.13
C GLY A 352 4.00 -0.98 10.39
N VAL A 353 3.18 -1.01 9.33
CA VAL A 353 1.71 -1.01 9.41
C VAL A 353 1.15 -2.41 9.75
N GLY A 354 1.80 -3.48 9.26
CA GLY A 354 1.40 -4.86 9.56
C GLY A 354 0.36 -5.46 8.60
N SER A 355 0.13 -4.87 7.45
CA SER A 355 -0.80 -5.38 6.42
C SER A 355 -0.23 -6.58 5.65
N ALA A 356 1.01 -6.48 5.17
CA ALA A 356 1.68 -7.51 4.36
C ALA A 356 1.75 -8.91 5.00
N PRO A 357 1.98 -9.08 6.33
CA PRO A 357 1.97 -10.38 6.96
C PRO A 357 0.69 -11.20 6.73
N ILE A 358 -0.42 -10.55 6.40
CA ILE A 358 -1.71 -11.21 6.14
C ILE A 358 -1.64 -12.02 4.83
N ALA A 359 -1.02 -11.46 3.77
CA ALA A 359 -0.82 -12.17 2.51
C ALA A 359 0.36 -13.14 2.59
N HIS A 360 1.50 -12.67 3.13
CA HIS A 360 2.72 -13.47 3.22
C HIS A 360 2.57 -14.74 4.08
N ALA A 361 1.66 -14.72 5.06
CA ALA A 361 1.37 -15.91 5.86
C ALA A 361 0.89 -17.11 5.03
N ALA A 362 0.29 -16.87 3.85
CA ALA A 362 -0.20 -17.93 2.97
C ALA A 362 0.90 -18.61 2.14
N ALA A 363 2.14 -18.11 2.16
CA ALA A 363 3.25 -18.68 1.38
C ALA A 363 3.63 -20.10 1.82
N LYS A 364 3.93 -20.94 0.84
CA LYS A 364 4.45 -22.31 1.08
C LYS A 364 5.88 -22.25 1.59
N THR A 365 6.07 -22.53 2.88
CA THR A 365 7.41 -22.56 3.50
C THR A 365 7.41 -23.25 4.85
N ARG A 366 8.53 -23.91 5.19
CA ARG A 366 8.85 -24.47 6.52
C ARG A 366 9.59 -23.48 7.42
N TYR A 367 10.24 -22.47 6.81
CA TYR A 367 11.06 -21.49 7.53
C TYR A 367 10.41 -20.10 7.50
N PRO A 368 9.87 -19.61 8.61
CA PRO A 368 9.21 -18.30 8.66
C PRO A 368 10.06 -17.15 8.12
N ALA A 369 11.36 -17.13 8.41
CA ALA A 369 12.26 -16.09 7.95
C ALA A 369 12.53 -16.12 6.44
N SER A 370 12.20 -17.22 5.73
CA SER A 370 12.30 -17.23 4.27
C SER A 370 11.35 -16.23 3.65
N GLU A 371 10.12 -16.18 4.16
CA GLU A 371 9.12 -15.25 3.68
C GLU A 371 9.38 -13.82 4.16
N GLY A 372 9.91 -13.69 5.38
CA GLY A 372 10.41 -12.37 5.85
C GLY A 372 11.50 -11.82 4.93
N VAL A 373 12.42 -12.65 4.47
CA VAL A 373 13.48 -12.24 3.53
C VAL A 373 12.88 -11.89 2.15
N VAL A 374 11.87 -12.63 1.67
CA VAL A 374 11.15 -12.29 0.43
C VAL A 374 10.45 -10.93 0.55
N ALA A 375 9.86 -10.64 1.70
CA ALA A 375 9.17 -9.37 1.96
C ALA A 375 10.09 -8.13 1.97
N LEU A 376 11.42 -8.30 2.03
CA LEU A 376 12.37 -7.21 1.77
C LEU A 376 12.19 -6.59 0.39
N LEU A 377 11.77 -7.40 -0.61
CA LEU A 377 11.63 -6.94 -1.99
C LEU A 377 10.41 -6.03 -2.18
N GLU A 378 9.42 -6.08 -1.28
CA GLU A 378 8.20 -5.31 -1.40
C GLU A 378 8.45 -3.79 -1.32
N PRO A 379 9.03 -3.19 -0.24
CA PRO A 379 9.34 -1.77 -0.21
C PRO A 379 10.42 -1.36 -1.21
N PHE A 380 11.29 -2.30 -1.61
CA PHE A 380 12.26 -2.03 -2.67
C PHE A 380 11.56 -1.78 -4.00
N ILE A 381 10.65 -2.66 -4.41
CA ILE A 381 9.88 -2.49 -5.67
C ILE A 381 8.98 -1.26 -5.56
N ASP A 382 8.25 -1.14 -4.47
CA ASP A 382 7.27 -0.07 -4.23
C ASP A 382 7.92 1.31 -4.20
N THR A 383 8.81 1.52 -3.23
CA THR A 383 9.29 2.87 -2.92
C THR A 383 10.62 3.17 -3.59
N VAL A 384 11.61 2.23 -3.51
CA VAL A 384 12.94 2.51 -4.08
C VAL A 384 12.89 2.56 -5.61
N VAL A 385 12.04 1.75 -6.26
CA VAL A 385 11.90 1.76 -7.72
C VAL A 385 10.74 2.66 -8.14
N ILE A 386 9.48 2.28 -7.87
CA ILE A 386 8.31 2.92 -8.50
C ILE A 386 8.11 4.35 -7.99
N CYS A 387 8.12 4.59 -6.67
CA CYS A 387 7.97 5.97 -6.15
C CYS A 387 9.10 6.88 -6.61
N THR A 388 10.35 6.37 -6.68
CA THR A 388 11.49 7.16 -7.16
C THR A 388 11.33 7.52 -8.63
N MET A 389 10.85 6.59 -9.47
CA MET A 389 10.58 6.88 -10.89
C MET A 389 9.47 7.93 -11.04
N THR A 390 8.38 7.82 -10.28
CA THR A 390 7.33 8.86 -10.26
C THR A 390 7.89 10.21 -9.85
N ALA A 391 8.70 10.24 -8.78
CA ALA A 391 9.31 11.48 -8.29
C ALA A 391 10.18 12.14 -9.37
N LEU A 392 11.02 11.37 -10.04
CA LEU A 392 11.86 11.87 -11.13
C LEU A 392 11.02 12.43 -12.28
N VAL A 393 9.95 11.75 -12.69
CA VAL A 393 9.03 12.23 -13.74
C VAL A 393 8.43 13.57 -13.35
N VAL A 394 7.82 13.66 -12.17
CA VAL A 394 7.11 14.86 -11.70
C VAL A 394 8.05 16.05 -11.48
N ILE A 395 9.28 15.80 -11.04
CA ILE A 395 10.26 16.86 -10.78
C ILE A 395 10.90 17.36 -12.08
N CYS A 396 11.28 16.46 -13.01
CA CYS A 396 11.94 16.88 -14.25
C CYS A 396 11.01 17.65 -15.20
N THR A 397 9.70 17.41 -15.15
CA THR A 397 8.69 18.17 -15.93
C THR A 397 8.33 19.50 -15.27
N GLY A 398 8.46 19.61 -13.93
CA GLY A 398 8.14 20.83 -13.18
C GLY A 398 6.66 20.98 -12.79
N ASP A 399 5.79 20.03 -13.13
CA ASP A 399 4.34 20.11 -12.89
C ASP A 399 3.96 20.15 -11.40
N TYR A 400 4.86 19.74 -10.50
CA TYR A 400 4.66 19.81 -9.05
C TYR A 400 4.54 21.24 -8.51
N LEU A 401 4.93 22.25 -9.28
CA LEU A 401 4.83 23.66 -8.91
C LEU A 401 3.39 24.20 -8.98
N ASP A 402 2.50 23.51 -9.70
CA ASP A 402 1.09 23.87 -9.77
C ASP A 402 0.35 23.36 -8.52
N THR A 403 0.07 24.27 -7.59
CA THR A 403 -0.60 23.96 -6.32
C THR A 403 -2.12 23.81 -6.44
N GLY A 404 -2.68 24.06 -7.62
CA GLY A 404 -4.13 23.96 -7.89
C GLY A 404 -4.59 22.57 -8.32
N LYS A 405 -3.66 21.60 -8.49
CA LYS A 405 -3.95 20.26 -8.99
C LYS A 405 -3.86 19.19 -7.89
N ASP A 406 -4.67 18.14 -8.01
CA ASP A 406 -4.57 16.94 -7.17
C ASP A 406 -3.41 16.03 -7.63
N GLY A 407 -3.03 15.10 -6.74
CA GLY A 407 -1.85 14.26 -6.92
C GLY A 407 -1.81 13.48 -8.23
N ILE A 408 -2.94 12.85 -8.61
CA ILE A 408 -2.99 12.07 -9.86
C ILE A 408 -2.95 12.96 -11.10
N THR A 409 -3.55 14.14 -11.03
CA THR A 409 -3.55 15.11 -12.14
C THR A 409 -2.16 15.63 -12.41
N ILE A 410 -1.37 15.96 -11.37
CA ILE A 410 0.03 16.35 -11.51
C ILE A 410 0.82 15.28 -12.27
N THR A 411 0.71 14.03 -11.84
CA THR A 411 1.42 12.94 -12.53
C THR A 411 0.94 12.76 -13.96
N SER A 412 -0.37 12.83 -14.20
CA SER A 412 -0.95 12.68 -15.55
C SER A 412 -0.46 13.76 -16.51
N ASP A 413 -0.41 15.00 -16.05
CA ASP A 413 0.07 16.13 -16.85
C ASP A 413 1.57 16.01 -17.13
N SER A 414 2.37 15.57 -16.14
CA SER A 414 3.79 15.30 -16.31
C SER A 414 4.08 14.30 -17.45
N PHE A 415 3.28 13.25 -17.57
CA PHE A 415 3.40 12.32 -18.71
C PHE A 415 2.89 12.94 -20.03
N ALA A 416 1.86 13.78 -19.96
CA ALA A 416 1.26 14.40 -21.13
C ALA A 416 2.17 15.47 -21.79
N THR A 417 3.16 16.02 -21.06
CA THR A 417 4.15 16.96 -21.61
C THR A 417 4.93 16.34 -22.77
N VAL A 418 5.25 15.04 -22.68
CA VAL A 418 6.01 14.31 -23.70
C VAL A 418 5.09 13.64 -24.73
N MET A 419 4.01 13.04 -24.23
CA MET A 419 3.07 12.27 -25.06
C MET A 419 1.62 12.63 -24.68
N PRO A 420 0.98 13.60 -25.36
CA PRO A 420 -0.40 14.03 -25.00
C PRO A 420 -1.43 12.89 -24.96
N TRP A 421 -1.25 11.85 -25.79
CA TRP A 421 -2.13 10.68 -25.81
C TRP A 421 -1.85 9.70 -24.66
N PHE A 422 -0.67 9.79 -24.01
CA PHE A 422 -0.29 8.84 -22.95
C PHE A 422 -1.18 8.96 -21.71
N LYS A 423 -1.84 10.11 -21.49
CA LYS A 423 -2.84 10.27 -20.42
C LYS A 423 -3.92 9.19 -20.44
N TYR A 424 -4.30 8.67 -21.60
CA TYR A 424 -5.29 7.57 -21.71
C TYR A 424 -4.68 6.23 -21.32
N VAL A 425 -3.42 5.97 -21.69
CA VAL A 425 -2.69 4.77 -21.26
C VAL A 425 -2.45 4.79 -19.76
N LEU A 426 -2.04 5.95 -19.24
CA LEU A 426 -1.88 6.15 -17.80
C LEU A 426 -3.21 5.94 -17.05
N SER A 427 -4.33 6.42 -17.60
CA SER A 427 -5.66 6.20 -16.99
C SER A 427 -6.01 4.73 -16.91
N ALA A 428 -5.75 3.96 -17.96
CA ALA A 428 -5.94 2.51 -17.92
C ALA A 428 -5.03 1.85 -16.86
N ALA A 429 -3.76 2.25 -16.78
CA ALA A 429 -2.83 1.78 -15.76
C ALA A 429 -3.31 2.15 -14.35
N VAL A 430 -3.72 3.39 -14.12
CA VAL A 430 -4.26 3.89 -12.84
C VAL A 430 -5.46 3.07 -12.37
N ILE A 431 -6.41 2.77 -13.27
CA ILE A 431 -7.56 1.93 -12.94
C ILE A 431 -7.12 0.51 -12.57
N LEU A 432 -6.14 -0.06 -13.28
CA LEU A 432 -5.61 -1.39 -12.98
C LEU A 432 -4.87 -1.40 -11.63
N PHE A 433 -4.08 -0.37 -11.32
CA PHE A 433 -3.44 -0.19 -10.01
C PHE A 433 -4.47 -0.09 -8.89
N ALA A 434 -5.51 0.75 -9.06
CA ALA A 434 -6.60 0.86 -8.09
C ALA A 434 -7.31 -0.47 -7.87
N LEU A 435 -7.70 -1.16 -8.95
CA LEU A 435 -8.38 -2.46 -8.87
C LEU A 435 -7.52 -3.51 -8.16
N SER A 436 -6.22 -3.56 -8.45
CA SER A 436 -5.32 -4.53 -7.83
C SER A 436 -5.22 -4.32 -6.32
N THR A 437 -5.10 -3.06 -5.88
CA THR A 437 -5.04 -2.70 -4.45
C THR A 437 -6.37 -2.95 -3.75
N LEU A 438 -7.50 -2.55 -4.35
CA LEU A 438 -8.85 -2.85 -3.85
C LEU A 438 -9.04 -4.36 -3.59
N ILE A 439 -8.66 -5.20 -4.55
CA ILE A 439 -8.80 -6.65 -4.44
C ILE A 439 -7.97 -7.21 -3.29
N THR A 440 -6.72 -6.78 -3.16
CA THR A 440 -5.82 -7.27 -2.10
C THR A 440 -6.26 -6.79 -0.72
N TRP A 441 -6.59 -5.51 -0.57
CA TRP A 441 -7.03 -4.94 0.69
C TRP A 441 -8.39 -5.48 1.15
N SER A 442 -9.26 -5.88 0.21
CA SER A 442 -10.48 -6.59 0.56
C SER A 442 -10.20 -7.88 1.33
N TYR A 443 -9.11 -8.59 0.98
CA TYR A 443 -8.69 -9.78 1.71
C TYR A 443 -8.13 -9.44 3.09
N TYR A 444 -7.30 -8.40 3.21
CA TYR A 444 -6.72 -7.99 4.50
C TYR A 444 -7.80 -7.63 5.51
N GLY A 445 -8.72 -6.75 5.12
CA GLY A 445 -9.83 -6.37 5.98
C GLY A 445 -10.79 -7.52 6.28
N LEU A 446 -11.03 -8.45 5.33
CA LEU A 446 -11.83 -9.64 5.57
C LEU A 446 -11.20 -10.57 6.63
N GLN A 447 -9.87 -10.73 6.63
CA GLN A 447 -9.18 -11.53 7.66
C GLN A 447 -9.33 -10.89 9.05
N ALA A 448 -9.18 -9.56 9.13
CA ALA A 448 -9.41 -8.80 10.36
C ALA A 448 -10.87 -8.86 10.81
N TRP A 449 -11.82 -8.73 9.89
CA TRP A 449 -13.26 -8.86 10.16
C TRP A 449 -13.61 -10.25 10.70
N LYS A 450 -13.08 -11.32 10.08
CA LYS A 450 -13.27 -12.70 10.54
C LYS A 450 -12.66 -12.96 11.92
N PHE A 451 -11.59 -12.27 12.27
CA PHE A 451 -11.00 -12.33 13.61
C PHE A 451 -11.94 -11.71 14.65
N LEU A 452 -12.62 -10.60 14.34
CA LEU A 452 -13.54 -9.90 15.25
C LEU A 452 -14.91 -10.59 15.38
N PHE A 453 -15.50 -11.00 14.25
CA PHE A 453 -16.90 -11.42 14.15
C PHE A 453 -17.09 -12.91 13.84
N GLY A 454 -16.00 -13.66 13.74
CA GLY A 454 -16.03 -15.09 13.43
C GLY A 454 -16.06 -15.40 11.93
N LYS A 455 -16.01 -16.71 11.62
CA LYS A 455 -15.82 -17.24 10.26
C LYS A 455 -17.15 -17.65 9.58
N SER A 456 -18.28 -17.09 9.98
CA SER A 456 -19.57 -17.43 9.37
C SER A 456 -19.71 -16.87 7.96
N ASN A 457 -20.51 -17.53 7.10
CA ASN A 457 -20.83 -17.03 5.77
C ASN A 457 -21.50 -15.65 5.83
N ALA A 458 -22.33 -15.40 6.85
CA ALA A 458 -22.97 -14.11 7.04
C ALA A 458 -21.93 -13.00 7.28
N ALA A 459 -20.93 -13.23 8.14
CA ALA A 459 -19.85 -12.27 8.37
C ALA A 459 -19.03 -12.00 7.08
N ASP A 460 -18.74 -13.04 6.29
CA ASP A 460 -18.03 -12.93 5.03
C ASP A 460 -18.80 -12.06 4.01
N VAL A 461 -20.08 -12.34 3.82
CA VAL A 461 -20.93 -11.59 2.87
C VAL A 461 -21.14 -10.15 3.33
N THR A 462 -21.40 -9.93 4.63
CA THR A 462 -21.59 -8.58 5.19
C THR A 462 -20.36 -7.71 4.95
N TYR A 463 -19.15 -8.22 5.24
CA TYR A 463 -17.93 -7.44 4.98
C TYR A 463 -17.78 -7.09 3.49
N LYS A 464 -17.98 -8.06 2.59
CA LYS A 464 -17.85 -7.84 1.15
C LYS A 464 -18.83 -6.79 0.62
N LEU A 465 -20.08 -6.82 1.11
CA LEU A 465 -21.09 -5.82 0.75
C LEU A 465 -20.71 -4.42 1.27
N LEU A 466 -20.26 -4.33 2.53
CA LEU A 466 -19.77 -3.06 3.10
C LEU A 466 -18.56 -2.54 2.31
N PHE A 467 -17.61 -3.41 1.97
CA PHE A 467 -16.44 -3.03 1.18
C PHE A 467 -16.83 -2.46 -0.19
N CYS A 468 -17.78 -3.09 -0.89
CA CYS A 468 -18.29 -2.60 -2.17
C CYS A 468 -19.07 -1.27 -2.02
N ALA A 469 -19.82 -1.09 -0.94
CA ALA A 469 -20.49 0.18 -0.67
C ALA A 469 -19.48 1.32 -0.43
N VAL A 470 -18.39 1.04 0.28
CA VAL A 470 -17.31 2.01 0.52
C VAL A 470 -16.58 2.40 -0.77
N VAL A 471 -16.50 1.52 -1.78
CA VAL A 471 -15.97 1.90 -3.11
C VAL A 471 -16.80 3.05 -3.72
N ILE A 472 -18.13 2.99 -3.62
CA ILE A 472 -19.02 4.03 -4.15
C ILE A 472 -18.83 5.34 -3.37
N VAL A 473 -18.79 5.26 -2.05
CA VAL A 473 -18.58 6.42 -1.15
C VAL A 473 -17.23 7.09 -1.43
N GLY A 474 -16.15 6.31 -1.52
CA GLY A 474 -14.81 6.82 -1.76
C GLY A 474 -14.65 7.53 -3.11
N ALA A 475 -15.35 7.06 -4.15
CA ALA A 475 -15.35 7.73 -5.44
C ALA A 475 -16.02 9.12 -5.37
N ALA A 476 -17.07 9.26 -4.56
CA ALA A 476 -17.90 10.47 -4.45
C ALA A 476 -17.29 11.54 -3.55
N MET A 477 -16.49 11.16 -2.53
CA MET A 477 -15.93 12.10 -1.55
C MET A 477 -14.89 13.04 -2.16
N ALA A 478 -14.74 14.23 -1.55
CA ALA A 478 -13.67 15.16 -1.89
C ALA A 478 -12.27 14.56 -1.62
N PRO A 479 -11.29 14.77 -2.53
CA PRO A 479 -9.96 14.15 -2.40
C PRO A 479 -9.27 14.44 -1.06
N GLY A 480 -9.39 15.67 -0.52
CA GLY A 480 -8.79 16.05 0.76
C GLY A 480 -9.30 15.19 1.93
N ASN A 481 -10.61 15.05 2.07
CA ASN A 481 -11.23 14.24 3.12
C ASN A 481 -10.85 12.76 3.01
N VAL A 482 -10.76 12.23 1.78
CA VAL A 482 -10.34 10.84 1.54
C VAL A 482 -8.88 10.62 1.92
N ILE A 483 -7.99 11.56 1.58
CA ILE A 483 -6.57 11.48 1.93
C ILE A 483 -6.41 11.47 3.45
N ASP A 484 -7.04 12.42 4.14
CA ASP A 484 -6.91 12.57 5.60
C ASP A 484 -7.45 11.35 6.35
N PHE A 485 -8.62 10.85 5.95
CA PHE A 485 -9.19 9.63 6.54
C PHE A 485 -8.29 8.41 6.28
N SER A 486 -7.87 8.23 5.04
CA SER A 486 -7.06 7.09 4.62
C SER A 486 -5.71 7.04 5.33
N ASP A 487 -5.03 8.18 5.41
CA ASP A 487 -3.77 8.31 6.14
C ASP A 487 -3.95 7.95 7.62
N ALA A 488 -4.99 8.49 8.25
CA ALA A 488 -5.21 8.27 9.68
C ALA A 488 -5.46 6.80 10.00
N VAL A 489 -6.43 6.16 9.33
CA VAL A 489 -6.79 4.76 9.67
C VAL A 489 -5.71 3.76 9.28
N LEU A 490 -5.01 4.00 8.15
CA LEU A 490 -3.93 3.12 7.70
C LEU A 490 -2.73 3.20 8.63
N LEU A 491 -2.23 4.42 8.89
CA LEU A 491 -1.03 4.60 9.70
C LEU A 491 -1.26 4.23 11.16
N ALA A 492 -2.48 4.40 11.70
CA ALA A 492 -2.81 4.00 13.08
C ALA A 492 -2.53 2.52 13.38
N MET A 493 -2.61 1.64 12.38
CA MET A 493 -2.30 0.22 12.52
C MET A 493 -0.88 -0.02 13.03
N CYS A 494 0.05 0.90 12.82
CA CYS A 494 1.44 0.76 13.24
C CYS A 494 1.60 0.71 14.78
N PHE A 495 0.71 1.33 15.54
CA PHE A 495 0.83 1.35 17.00
C PHE A 495 0.75 -0.06 17.59
N PRO A 496 -0.35 -0.81 17.44
CA PRO A 496 -0.41 -2.17 17.98
C PRO A 496 0.60 -3.10 17.31
N ASN A 497 0.87 -2.90 16.01
CA ASN A 497 1.78 -3.76 15.27
C ASN A 497 3.23 -3.66 15.75
N LEU A 498 3.82 -2.45 15.76
CA LEU A 498 5.23 -2.28 16.14
C LEU A 498 5.48 -2.62 17.61
N ILE A 499 4.52 -2.35 18.52
CA ILE A 499 4.64 -2.81 19.91
C ILE A 499 4.84 -4.33 19.95
N GLY A 500 4.01 -5.08 19.21
CA GLY A 500 4.13 -6.53 19.12
C GLY A 500 5.45 -6.98 18.49
N VAL A 501 5.85 -6.34 17.39
CA VAL A 501 7.12 -6.65 16.72
C VAL A 501 8.29 -6.45 17.66
N TYR A 502 8.36 -5.34 18.42
CA TYR A 502 9.45 -5.09 19.37
C TYR A 502 9.53 -6.16 20.46
N LEU A 503 8.40 -6.56 21.03
CA LEU A 503 8.35 -7.61 22.06
C LEU A 503 8.73 -8.99 21.50
N LEU A 504 8.57 -9.20 20.20
CA LEU A 504 8.85 -10.48 19.50
C LEU A 504 10.18 -10.47 18.71
N LEU A 505 11.02 -9.45 18.84
CA LEU A 505 12.34 -9.38 18.18
C LEU A 505 13.24 -10.60 18.41
N PRO A 506 13.30 -11.20 19.63
CA PRO A 506 14.10 -12.42 19.85
C PRO A 506 13.64 -13.59 18.99
N VAL A 507 12.32 -13.71 18.76
CA VAL A 507 11.74 -14.75 17.89
C VAL A 507 12.21 -14.53 16.45
N VAL A 508 12.06 -13.31 15.92
CA VAL A 508 12.51 -12.98 14.55
C VAL A 508 14.02 -13.25 14.37
N LYS A 509 14.83 -12.89 15.36
CA LYS A 509 16.29 -13.13 15.34
C LYS A 509 16.61 -14.62 15.29
N ARG A 510 15.88 -15.45 16.05
CA ARG A 510 16.03 -16.90 16.06
C ARG A 510 15.65 -17.52 14.70
N GLU A 511 14.49 -17.15 14.16
CA GLU A 511 14.02 -17.64 12.85
C GLU A 511 15.00 -17.26 11.72
N LEU A 512 15.57 -16.05 11.77
CA LEU A 512 16.60 -15.64 10.82
C LEU A 512 17.88 -16.48 10.93
N ALA A 513 18.30 -16.83 12.15
CA ALA A 513 19.48 -17.67 12.36
C ALA A 513 19.27 -19.09 11.81
N LEU A 514 18.09 -19.68 12.08
CA LEU A 514 17.68 -20.99 11.56
C LEU A 514 17.68 -20.98 10.02
N PHE A 515 17.03 -20.00 9.41
CA PHE A 515 16.97 -19.92 7.95
C PHE A 515 18.34 -19.72 7.31
N LYS A 516 19.23 -18.91 7.90
CA LYS A 516 20.60 -18.75 7.41
C LYS A 516 21.43 -20.03 7.51
N ALA A 517 21.29 -20.80 8.59
CA ALA A 517 21.95 -22.07 8.74
C ALA A 517 21.48 -23.07 7.68
N PHE A 518 20.17 -23.13 7.44
CA PHE A 518 19.55 -23.96 6.42
C PHE A 518 20.03 -23.59 5.01
N THR A 519 19.90 -22.32 4.63
CA THR A 519 20.27 -21.87 3.28
C THR A 519 21.74 -22.05 2.96
N LYS A 520 22.63 -21.93 3.97
CA LYS A 520 24.05 -22.20 3.81
C LYS A 520 24.29 -23.67 3.40
N ARG A 521 23.65 -24.62 4.09
CA ARG A 521 23.79 -26.06 3.78
C ARG A 521 23.26 -26.39 2.38
N VAL A 522 22.10 -25.84 2.01
CA VAL A 522 21.53 -26.00 0.66
C VAL A 522 22.46 -25.41 -0.40
N ASP A 523 23.03 -24.22 -0.14
CA ASP A 523 23.97 -23.57 -1.06
C ASP A 523 25.33 -24.35 -1.15
N ASP A 524 25.71 -25.05 -0.08
CA ASP A 524 26.89 -25.97 -0.03
C ASP A 524 26.60 -27.34 -0.70
N GLY A 525 25.39 -27.58 -1.22
CA GLY A 525 25.03 -28.75 -2.03
C GLY A 525 24.26 -29.85 -1.28
N GLU A 526 23.86 -29.66 -0.03
CA GLU A 526 22.97 -30.61 0.65
C GLU A 526 21.53 -30.53 0.05
N SER A 527 20.84 -31.70 0.03
CA SER A 527 19.41 -31.69 -0.30
C SER A 527 18.60 -30.95 0.77
N ILE A 528 17.44 -30.40 0.39
CA ILE A 528 16.57 -29.63 1.30
C ILE A 528 16.21 -30.44 2.55
N GLU A 529 15.87 -31.73 2.39
CA GLU A 529 15.51 -32.63 3.50
C GLU A 529 16.67 -32.86 4.48
N LYS A 530 17.88 -33.09 3.95
CA LYS A 530 19.07 -33.30 4.79
C LYS A 530 19.45 -32.02 5.53
N ALA A 531 19.44 -30.90 4.83
CA ALA A 531 19.72 -29.59 5.42
C ALA A 531 18.71 -29.24 6.54
N ASP A 532 17.41 -29.52 6.32
CA ASP A 532 16.35 -29.30 7.33
C ASP A 532 16.58 -30.20 8.56
N ALA A 533 16.84 -31.49 8.37
CA ALA A 533 17.11 -32.42 9.46
C ALA A 533 18.34 -32.01 10.30
N HIS A 534 19.44 -31.60 9.66
CA HIS A 534 20.62 -31.10 10.35
C HIS A 534 20.37 -29.83 11.15
N VAL A 535 19.61 -28.88 10.59
CA VAL A 535 19.30 -27.64 11.30
C VAL A 535 18.41 -27.90 12.50
N ARG A 536 17.36 -28.72 12.38
CA ARG A 536 16.48 -29.08 13.49
C ARG A 536 17.22 -29.81 14.62
N SER A 537 18.18 -30.67 14.30
CA SER A 537 19.01 -31.36 15.30
C SER A 537 19.98 -30.40 16.02
N SER A 538 20.45 -29.35 15.33
CA SER A 538 21.44 -28.39 15.87
C SER A 538 20.80 -27.27 16.69
N PHE A 539 19.52 -26.97 16.46
CA PHE A 539 18.73 -25.97 17.17
C PHE A 539 17.50 -26.64 17.79
N PRO A 540 17.62 -27.21 19.01
CA PRO A 540 16.48 -27.84 19.69
C PRO A 540 15.30 -26.87 19.78
N THR A 541 14.12 -27.36 19.46
CA THR A 541 12.88 -26.57 19.61
C THR A 541 12.58 -26.43 21.09
N ASP A 542 12.41 -25.19 21.58
CA ASP A 542 11.80 -24.90 22.88
C ASP A 542 10.24 -25.04 22.79
N GLU A 543 9.74 -25.87 21.91
CA GLU A 543 8.31 -26.21 21.89
C GLU A 543 8.07 -27.20 23.03
N PRO A 544 7.23 -26.86 24.03
CA PRO A 544 6.68 -27.88 24.92
C PRO A 544 5.99 -28.91 24.00
N ALA A 545 6.30 -30.16 24.19
CA ALA A 545 5.62 -31.28 23.54
C ALA A 545 4.12 -31.07 23.66
N ALA A 546 3.41 -31.14 22.53
CA ALA A 546 2.00 -30.87 22.39
C ALA A 546 1.14 -31.72 23.34
#